data_0f8f550162222c8e96c9c94f25bde693
#
_entry.id   0f8f550162222c8e96c9c94f25bde693
#
_cell.length_a   1.000
_cell.length_b   1.000
_cell.length_c   1.000
_cell.angle_alpha   90.00
_cell.angle_beta   90.00
_cell.angle_gamma   90.00
#
_symmetry.space_group_name_H-M   'P 1'
#
loop_
_entity.id
_entity.type
_entity.pdbx_description
1 polymer ?
#
loop_
_entity_poly.entity_id
_entity_poly.type
_entity_poly.pdbx_seq_one_letter_code
_entity_poly.pdbx_strand_id
1 'polypeptide(L)'
;MPVVLIILAYLLGTFPSATLIARANGIDISTFGSGNPGASNVTRALGWRKGMWVYVLDALKGAIATGLALGLDGRPLAYWCGGAAIVGHMFPVFRRFHGGKGVATGSGVLLVLHPIIAPFAVALWWLVSRVTGKAALGSIVAVALVPIGLAVLGRPAWEYFATGAICLLILAKHWRNFGRIIRREEHALSANP
;
A
#
# COMPACT_ATOMS: atom_id res chain seq x y z
N MET A 1 -13.56 9.62 21.56
CA MET A 1 -13.96 8.89 20.33
C MET A 1 -12.87 8.81 19.26
N PRO A 2 -12.17 9.85 18.84
CA PRO A 2 -11.16 9.76 17.76
C PRO A 2 -10.04 8.73 18.00
N VAL A 3 -9.50 8.67 19.22
CA VAL A 3 -8.42 7.73 19.57
C VAL A 3 -8.83 6.26 19.38
N VAL A 4 -10.07 5.90 19.77
CA VAL A 4 -10.59 4.53 19.60
C VAL A 4 -10.68 4.18 18.12
N LEU A 5 -11.14 5.10 17.27
CA LEU A 5 -11.24 4.88 15.82
C LEU A 5 -9.87 4.71 15.18
N ILE A 6 -8.87 5.48 15.61
CA ILE A 6 -7.47 5.34 15.14
C ILE A 6 -6.90 3.97 15.50
N ILE A 7 -7.15 3.49 16.75
CA ILE A 7 -6.71 2.15 17.19
C ILE A 7 -7.41 1.07 16.36
N LEU A 8 -8.71 1.17 16.16
CA LEU A 8 -9.47 0.21 15.33
C LEU A 8 -8.99 0.22 13.87
N ALA A 9 -8.69 1.38 13.31
CA ALA A 9 -8.11 1.52 11.98
C ALA A 9 -6.73 0.85 11.88
N TYR A 10 -5.86 1.02 12.89
CA TYR A 10 -4.59 0.31 12.95
C TYR A 10 -4.82 -1.21 13.00
N LEU A 11 -5.70 -1.70 13.86
CA LEU A 11 -6.01 -3.12 13.97
C LEU A 11 -6.57 -3.69 12.65
N LEU A 12 -7.49 -2.99 11.99
CA LEU A 12 -7.97 -3.36 10.66
C LEU A 12 -6.81 -3.43 9.65
N GLY A 13 -5.88 -2.48 9.71
CA GLY A 13 -4.66 -2.46 8.90
C GLY A 13 -3.80 -3.71 9.08
N THR A 14 -3.77 -4.31 10.29
CA THR A 14 -2.98 -5.51 10.57
C THR A 14 -3.50 -6.78 9.90
N PHE A 15 -4.69 -6.76 9.30
CA PHE A 15 -5.28 -7.94 8.65
C PHE A 15 -4.32 -8.52 7.59
N PRO A 16 -3.95 -9.82 7.71
CA PRO A 16 -2.82 -10.39 6.97
C PRO A 16 -3.25 -11.07 5.65
N SER A 17 -3.90 -10.32 4.76
CA SER A 17 -4.47 -10.80 3.48
C SER A 17 -3.50 -11.67 2.67
N ALA A 18 -2.28 -11.21 2.45
CA ALA A 18 -1.27 -11.94 1.69
C ALA A 18 -0.88 -13.27 2.34
N THR A 19 -0.72 -13.27 3.67
CA THR A 19 -0.35 -14.49 4.41
C THR A 19 -1.47 -15.52 4.39
N LEU A 20 -2.72 -15.07 4.56
CA LEU A 20 -3.88 -15.96 4.55
C LEU A 20 -4.05 -16.60 3.17
N ILE A 21 -3.99 -15.81 2.09
CA ILE A 21 -4.12 -16.33 0.72
C ILE A 21 -2.94 -17.27 0.39
N ALA A 22 -1.71 -16.94 0.77
CA ALA A 22 -0.56 -17.80 0.53
C ALA A 22 -0.66 -19.13 1.29
N ARG A 23 -0.98 -19.09 2.59
CA ARG A 23 -1.15 -20.29 3.42
C ARG A 23 -2.29 -21.20 2.93
N ALA A 24 -3.40 -20.63 2.51
CA ALA A 24 -4.51 -21.40 1.92
C ALA A 24 -4.13 -22.11 0.60
N ASN A 25 -3.00 -21.76 0.00
CA ASN A 25 -2.41 -22.42 -1.18
C ASN A 25 -1.08 -23.16 -0.85
N GLY A 26 -0.81 -23.46 0.42
CA GLY A 26 0.35 -24.25 0.84
C GLY A 26 1.69 -23.52 0.80
N ILE A 27 1.71 -22.18 0.72
CA ILE A 27 2.95 -21.39 0.58
C ILE A 27 3.17 -20.51 1.81
N ASP A 28 4.40 -20.49 2.33
CA ASP A 28 4.86 -19.45 3.24
C ASP A 28 5.43 -18.27 2.45
N ILE A 29 4.66 -17.18 2.36
CA ILE A 29 5.05 -15.99 1.61
C ILE A 29 6.26 -15.27 2.20
N SER A 30 6.60 -15.52 3.45
CA SER A 30 7.74 -14.90 4.13
C SER A 30 9.09 -15.46 3.67
N THR A 31 9.10 -16.69 3.14
CA THR A 31 10.27 -17.37 2.61
C THR A 31 10.35 -17.34 1.09
N PHE A 32 9.29 -16.89 0.41
CA PHE A 32 9.23 -16.87 -1.05
C PHE A 32 9.63 -15.52 -1.64
N GLY A 33 10.43 -15.52 -2.70
CA GLY A 33 10.81 -14.35 -3.49
C GLY A 33 11.40 -13.22 -2.65
N SER A 34 10.69 -12.10 -2.55
CA SER A 34 11.15 -10.96 -1.75
C SER A 34 10.92 -11.10 -0.24
N GLY A 35 10.22 -12.13 0.21
CA GLY A 35 9.79 -12.31 1.60
C GLY A 35 8.73 -11.31 2.07
N ASN A 36 8.35 -10.35 1.22
CA ASN A 36 7.38 -9.32 1.58
C ASN A 36 5.94 -9.82 1.46
N PRO A 37 5.09 -9.71 2.51
CA PRO A 37 3.70 -10.14 2.48
C PRO A 37 2.81 -9.10 1.79
N GLY A 38 2.85 -9.05 0.46
CA GLY A 38 2.07 -8.12 -0.35
C GLY A 38 1.71 -8.68 -1.72
N ALA A 39 0.78 -8.01 -2.41
CA ALA A 39 0.20 -8.43 -3.68
C ALA A 39 1.24 -8.86 -4.72
N SER A 40 2.29 -8.06 -4.95
CA SER A 40 3.31 -8.37 -5.96
C SER A 40 4.09 -9.66 -5.66
N ASN A 41 4.34 -9.99 -4.39
CA ASN A 41 5.01 -11.24 -4.03
C ASN A 41 4.08 -12.44 -4.17
N VAL A 42 2.79 -12.28 -3.82
CA VAL A 42 1.78 -13.31 -4.06
C VAL A 42 1.54 -13.51 -5.55
N THR A 43 1.59 -12.45 -6.37
CA THR A 43 1.54 -12.58 -7.84
C THR A 43 2.66 -13.47 -8.37
N ARG A 44 3.89 -13.29 -7.88
CA ARG A 44 5.03 -14.14 -8.26
C ARG A 44 4.84 -15.59 -7.83
N ALA A 45 4.30 -15.83 -6.65
CA ALA A 45 4.14 -17.16 -6.09
C ALA A 45 2.94 -17.92 -6.67
N LEU A 46 1.82 -17.25 -6.90
CA LEU A 46 0.50 -17.87 -7.12
C LEU A 46 -0.25 -17.30 -8.34
N GLY A 47 0.41 -16.46 -9.12
CA GLY A 47 -0.18 -15.82 -10.30
C GLY A 47 -1.02 -14.57 -9.98
N TRP A 48 -1.37 -13.84 -11.05
CA TRP A 48 -1.96 -12.51 -10.98
C TRP A 48 -3.34 -12.49 -10.28
N ARG A 49 -4.17 -13.54 -10.45
CA ARG A 49 -5.51 -13.61 -9.82
C ARG A 49 -5.42 -13.58 -8.30
N LYS A 50 -4.53 -14.36 -7.71
CA LYS A 50 -4.33 -14.39 -6.24
C LYS A 50 -3.69 -13.11 -5.75
N GLY A 51 -2.73 -12.55 -6.49
CA GLY A 51 -2.14 -11.24 -6.19
C GLY A 51 -3.17 -10.11 -6.23
N MET A 52 -4.12 -10.14 -7.18
CA MET A 52 -5.21 -9.15 -7.27
C MET A 52 -6.14 -9.23 -6.05
N TRP A 53 -6.48 -10.42 -5.58
CA TRP A 53 -7.26 -10.56 -4.34
C TRP A 53 -6.55 -9.96 -3.13
N VAL A 54 -5.22 -10.18 -3.01
CA VAL A 54 -4.43 -9.52 -1.96
C VAL A 54 -4.49 -8.00 -2.10
N TYR A 55 -4.31 -7.48 -3.32
CA TYR A 55 -4.39 -6.04 -3.59
C TYR A 55 -5.73 -5.46 -3.17
N VAL A 56 -6.84 -6.10 -3.59
CA VAL A 56 -8.20 -5.64 -3.27
C VAL A 56 -8.45 -5.65 -1.76
N LEU A 57 -8.09 -6.73 -1.06
CA LEU A 57 -8.28 -6.81 0.39
C LEU A 57 -7.42 -5.77 1.13
N ASP A 58 -6.19 -5.55 0.68
CA ASP A 58 -5.32 -4.53 1.27
C ASP A 58 -5.79 -3.10 0.97
N ALA A 59 -6.34 -2.83 -0.21
CA ALA A 59 -6.95 -1.55 -0.54
C ALA A 59 -8.24 -1.32 0.25
N LEU A 60 -9.10 -2.33 0.35
CA LEU A 60 -10.36 -2.26 1.09
C LEU A 60 -10.14 -1.90 2.57
N LYS A 61 -9.17 -2.48 3.26
CA LYS A 61 -8.93 -2.13 4.68
C LYS A 61 -8.54 -0.65 4.85
N GLY A 62 -7.76 -0.09 3.91
CA GLY A 62 -7.45 1.33 3.89
C GLY A 62 -8.68 2.19 3.57
N ALA A 63 -9.45 1.80 2.56
CA ALA A 63 -10.66 2.51 2.17
C ALA A 63 -11.74 2.49 3.27
N ILE A 64 -11.96 1.35 3.91
CA ILE A 64 -12.94 1.21 5.01
C ILE A 64 -12.54 2.08 6.21
N ALA A 65 -11.28 1.99 6.66
CA ALA A 65 -10.79 2.81 7.78
C ALA A 65 -10.96 4.30 7.52
N THR A 66 -10.60 4.73 6.31
CA THR A 66 -10.66 6.14 5.90
C THR A 66 -12.11 6.60 5.67
N GLY A 67 -12.92 5.79 4.98
CA GLY A 67 -14.29 6.12 4.63
C GLY A 67 -15.20 6.24 5.85
N LEU A 68 -15.09 5.32 6.80
CA LEU A 68 -15.84 5.41 8.06
C LEU A 68 -15.45 6.66 8.84
N ALA A 69 -14.16 6.96 8.97
CA ALA A 69 -13.69 8.15 9.67
C ALA A 69 -14.14 9.45 8.97
N LEU A 70 -14.13 9.47 7.64
CA LEU A 70 -14.60 10.61 6.83
C LEU A 70 -16.08 10.92 7.09
N GLY A 71 -16.90 9.88 7.19
CA GLY A 71 -18.34 10.04 7.47
C GLY A 71 -18.66 10.41 8.91
N LEU A 72 -17.78 10.09 9.87
CA LEU A 72 -18.01 10.34 11.29
C LEU A 72 -17.52 11.72 11.77
N ASP A 73 -16.34 12.16 11.32
CA ASP A 73 -15.69 13.38 11.84
C ASP A 73 -14.81 14.08 10.78
N GLY A 74 -15.14 13.88 9.53
CA GLY A 74 -14.56 14.60 8.40
C GLY A 74 -13.10 14.22 8.04
N ARG A 75 -12.50 15.08 7.22
CA ARG A 75 -11.21 14.79 6.59
C ARG A 75 -10.02 14.63 7.56
N PRO A 76 -9.88 15.47 8.63
CA PRO A 76 -8.75 15.30 9.56
C PRO A 76 -8.73 13.90 10.20
N LEU A 77 -9.87 13.40 10.71
CA LEU A 77 -9.94 12.07 11.29
C LEU A 77 -9.70 10.98 10.23
N ALA A 78 -10.20 11.18 9.01
CA ALA A 78 -9.99 10.25 7.90
C ALA A 78 -8.50 10.09 7.57
N TYR A 79 -7.70 11.15 7.60
CA TYR A 79 -6.25 11.11 7.44
C TYR A 79 -5.56 10.32 8.56
N TRP A 80 -5.97 10.53 9.83
CA TRP A 80 -5.43 9.77 10.96
C TRP A 80 -5.75 8.28 10.87
N CYS A 81 -6.99 7.94 10.58
CA CYS A 81 -7.42 6.54 10.46
C CYS A 81 -6.81 5.86 9.22
N GLY A 82 -6.74 6.55 8.09
CA GLY A 82 -6.07 6.04 6.88
C GLY A 82 -4.57 5.80 7.12
N GLY A 83 -3.89 6.75 7.75
CA GLY A 83 -2.49 6.62 8.17
C GLY A 83 -2.30 5.46 9.13
N ALA A 84 -3.16 5.31 10.14
CA ALA A 84 -3.12 4.21 11.10
C ALA A 84 -3.31 2.83 10.41
N ALA A 85 -4.23 2.72 9.44
CA ALA A 85 -4.41 1.49 8.67
C ALA A 85 -3.17 1.14 7.83
N ILE A 86 -2.50 2.14 7.23
CA ILE A 86 -1.23 1.95 6.52
C ILE A 86 -0.13 1.49 7.47
N VAL A 87 0.01 2.13 8.63
CA VAL A 87 0.98 1.74 9.68
C VAL A 87 0.70 0.32 10.18
N GLY A 88 -0.57 -0.04 10.42
CA GLY A 88 -0.97 -1.39 10.81
C GLY A 88 -0.61 -2.45 9.76
N HIS A 89 -0.77 -2.13 8.47
CA HIS A 89 -0.33 -3.00 7.39
C HIS A 89 1.20 -3.16 7.33
N MET A 90 1.95 -2.09 7.59
CA MET A 90 3.41 -2.08 7.52
C MET A 90 4.07 -2.71 8.75
N PHE A 91 3.47 -2.49 9.92
CA PHE A 91 4.01 -2.85 11.22
C PHE A 91 2.94 -3.55 12.09
N PRO A 92 2.41 -4.71 11.64
CA PRO A 92 1.34 -5.41 12.36
C PRO A 92 1.87 -6.00 13.67
N VAL A 93 1.25 -5.63 14.81
CA VAL A 93 1.64 -6.12 16.13
C VAL A 93 1.60 -7.65 16.22
N PHE A 94 0.61 -8.30 15.63
CA PHE A 94 0.44 -9.76 15.65
C PHE A 94 1.47 -10.52 14.79
N ARG A 95 2.32 -9.81 14.05
CA ARG A 95 3.39 -10.38 13.23
C ARG A 95 4.76 -9.81 13.56
N ARG A 96 4.98 -9.46 14.83
CA ARG A 96 6.25 -8.88 15.32
C ARG A 96 6.71 -7.71 14.45
N PHE A 97 5.76 -6.86 14.02
CA PHE A 97 5.96 -5.68 13.18
C PHE A 97 6.54 -5.95 11.78
N HIS A 98 6.42 -7.19 11.27
CA HIS A 98 6.85 -7.57 9.93
C HIS A 98 5.65 -7.65 8.98
N GLY A 99 5.35 -6.53 8.32
CA GLY A 99 4.25 -6.38 7.38
C GLY A 99 4.70 -5.99 5.96
N GLY A 100 3.72 -5.57 5.16
CA GLY A 100 3.92 -5.12 3.79
C GLY A 100 4.52 -3.72 3.66
N LYS A 101 4.39 -3.13 2.47
CA LYS A 101 4.96 -1.80 2.16
C LYS A 101 3.93 -0.67 2.12
N GLY A 102 2.65 -1.00 2.25
CA GLY A 102 1.59 0.01 2.36
C GLY A 102 1.01 0.53 1.04
N VAL A 103 1.54 0.15 -0.13
CA VAL A 103 1.09 0.70 -1.42
C VAL A 103 -0.38 0.40 -1.70
N ALA A 104 -0.81 -0.85 -1.60
CA ALA A 104 -2.20 -1.23 -1.82
C ALA A 104 -3.14 -0.61 -0.78
N THR A 105 -2.77 -0.64 0.51
CA THR A 105 -3.55 0.03 1.56
C THR A 105 -3.61 1.54 1.34
N GLY A 106 -2.49 2.15 0.96
CA GLY A 106 -2.41 3.57 0.61
C GLY A 106 -3.26 3.93 -0.62
N SER A 107 -3.36 3.04 -1.62
CA SER A 107 -4.24 3.29 -2.77
C SER A 107 -5.72 3.33 -2.37
N GLY A 108 -6.14 2.50 -1.40
CA GLY A 108 -7.49 2.55 -0.83
C GLY A 108 -7.76 3.83 -0.04
N VAL A 109 -6.79 4.27 0.76
CA VAL A 109 -6.85 5.57 1.46
C VAL A 109 -6.96 6.72 0.45
N LEU A 110 -6.10 6.70 -0.58
CA LEU A 110 -6.06 7.72 -1.62
C LEU A 110 -7.38 7.78 -2.40
N LEU A 111 -8.00 6.62 -2.67
CA LEU A 111 -9.28 6.56 -3.38
C LEU A 111 -10.39 7.29 -2.62
N VAL A 112 -10.42 7.18 -1.30
CA VAL A 112 -11.42 7.85 -0.47
C VAL A 112 -11.12 9.34 -0.32
N LEU A 113 -9.88 9.72 -0.04
CA LEU A 113 -9.49 11.11 0.19
C LEU A 113 -9.35 11.91 -1.11
N HIS A 114 -8.86 11.29 -2.17
CA HIS A 114 -8.53 11.92 -3.44
C HIS A 114 -8.92 11.03 -4.63
N PRO A 115 -10.23 10.86 -4.89
CA PRO A 115 -10.75 9.94 -5.90
C PRO A 115 -10.31 10.27 -7.33
N ILE A 116 -9.90 11.51 -7.60
CA ILE A 116 -9.33 11.90 -8.89
C ILE A 116 -7.88 11.41 -9.02
N ILE A 117 -7.06 11.56 -7.96
CA ILE A 117 -5.63 11.21 -8.01
C ILE A 117 -5.42 9.68 -8.00
N ALA A 118 -6.25 8.95 -7.25
CA ALA A 118 -6.07 7.51 -7.06
C ALA A 118 -6.02 6.69 -8.36
N PRO A 119 -6.96 6.84 -9.32
CA PRO A 119 -6.91 6.08 -10.58
C PRO A 119 -5.67 6.41 -11.41
N PHE A 120 -5.22 7.68 -11.43
CA PHE A 120 -3.98 8.06 -12.11
C PHE A 120 -2.75 7.41 -11.47
N ALA A 121 -2.67 7.37 -10.13
CA ALA A 121 -1.59 6.73 -9.42
C ALA A 121 -1.56 5.21 -9.70
N VAL A 122 -2.72 4.55 -9.71
CA VAL A 122 -2.84 3.12 -10.04
C VAL A 122 -2.48 2.86 -11.51
N ALA A 123 -2.96 3.67 -12.43
CA ALA A 123 -2.63 3.56 -13.86
C ALA A 123 -1.12 3.75 -14.10
N LEU A 124 -0.52 4.73 -13.44
CA LEU A 124 0.93 4.97 -13.51
C LEU A 124 1.73 3.80 -12.93
N TRP A 125 1.30 3.28 -11.77
CA TRP A 125 1.89 2.07 -11.20
C TRP A 125 1.84 0.91 -12.19
N TRP A 126 0.69 0.68 -12.81
CA TRP A 126 0.50 -0.40 -13.78
C TRP A 126 1.38 -0.20 -15.01
N LEU A 127 1.39 1.02 -15.59
CA LEU A 127 2.19 1.34 -16.78
C LEU A 127 3.69 1.11 -16.52
N VAL A 128 4.23 1.70 -15.45
CA VAL A 128 5.66 1.57 -15.11
C VAL A 128 6.00 0.12 -14.81
N SER A 129 5.15 -0.59 -14.05
CA SER A 129 5.36 -2.01 -13.76
C SER A 129 5.32 -2.87 -15.02
N ARG A 130 4.43 -2.57 -15.97
CA ARG A 130 4.30 -3.29 -17.23
C ARG A 130 5.49 -3.08 -18.16
N VAL A 131 5.95 -1.82 -18.29
CA VAL A 131 7.07 -1.46 -19.15
C VAL A 131 8.40 -1.98 -18.60
N THR A 132 8.60 -1.90 -17.29
CA THR A 132 9.88 -2.26 -16.65
C THR A 132 9.94 -3.70 -16.14
N GLY A 133 8.80 -4.38 -16.06
CA GLY A 133 8.66 -5.68 -15.41
C GLY A 133 8.84 -5.64 -13.88
N LYS A 134 8.91 -4.46 -13.26
CA LYS A 134 9.29 -4.28 -11.84
C LYS A 134 8.22 -3.51 -11.05
N ALA A 135 7.39 -4.24 -10.29
CA ALA A 135 6.34 -3.63 -9.47
C ALA A 135 6.85 -2.62 -8.42
N ALA A 136 8.08 -2.83 -7.90
CA ALA A 136 8.65 -1.91 -6.93
C ALA A 136 8.94 -0.54 -7.57
N LEU A 137 9.43 -0.50 -8.81
CA LEU A 137 9.67 0.75 -9.53
C LEU A 137 8.35 1.48 -9.81
N GLY A 138 7.31 0.74 -10.24
CA GLY A 138 5.96 1.32 -10.37
C GLY A 138 5.46 1.93 -9.07
N SER A 139 5.66 1.24 -7.94
CA SER A 139 5.25 1.75 -6.62
C SER A 139 6.01 3.02 -6.22
N ILE A 140 7.31 3.04 -6.41
CA ILE A 140 8.16 4.20 -6.07
C ILE A 140 7.75 5.43 -6.88
N VAL A 141 7.59 5.26 -8.20
CA VAL A 141 7.21 6.36 -9.10
C VAL A 141 5.81 6.86 -8.79
N ALA A 142 4.83 5.95 -8.68
CA ALA A 142 3.45 6.33 -8.39
C ALA A 142 3.33 7.08 -7.06
N VAL A 143 3.95 6.58 -5.98
CA VAL A 143 3.90 7.20 -4.64
C VAL A 143 4.61 8.55 -4.63
N ALA A 144 5.76 8.68 -5.29
CA ALA A 144 6.51 9.94 -5.35
C ALA A 144 5.75 11.06 -6.08
N LEU A 145 4.85 10.72 -7.01
CA LEU A 145 4.08 11.70 -7.78
C LEU A 145 2.74 12.09 -7.15
N VAL A 146 2.26 11.38 -6.11
CA VAL A 146 1.00 11.73 -5.42
C VAL A 146 1.00 13.18 -4.89
N PRO A 147 2.06 13.68 -4.22
CA PRO A 147 2.09 15.06 -3.73
C PRO A 147 1.96 16.11 -4.86
N ILE A 148 2.48 15.81 -6.05
CA ILE A 148 2.33 16.69 -7.22
C ILE A 148 0.86 16.78 -7.63
N GLY A 149 0.14 15.67 -7.64
CA GLY A 149 -1.30 15.66 -7.91
C GLY A 149 -2.11 16.51 -6.92
N LEU A 150 -1.74 16.51 -5.62
CA LEU A 150 -2.36 17.37 -4.62
C LEU A 150 -2.10 18.85 -4.89
N ALA A 151 -0.87 19.19 -5.27
CA ALA A 151 -0.49 20.56 -5.61
C ALA A 151 -1.28 21.06 -6.84
N VAL A 152 -1.38 20.27 -7.88
CA VAL A 152 -2.17 20.60 -9.10
C VAL A 152 -3.66 20.82 -8.77
N LEU A 153 -4.22 20.05 -7.83
CA LEU A 153 -5.61 20.21 -7.40
C LEU A 153 -5.80 21.30 -6.34
N GLY A 154 -4.78 22.07 -6.00
CA GLY A 154 -4.87 23.16 -5.01
C GLY A 154 -5.32 22.70 -3.62
N ARG A 155 -4.91 21.50 -3.19
CA ARG A 155 -5.34 20.99 -1.87
C ARG A 155 -4.73 21.83 -0.73
N PRO A 156 -5.40 21.91 0.45
CA PRO A 156 -4.86 22.64 1.59
C PRO A 156 -3.49 22.15 2.03
N ALA A 157 -2.64 23.04 2.51
CA ALA A 157 -1.25 22.74 2.90
C ALA A 157 -1.14 21.55 3.88
N TRP A 158 -2.04 21.46 4.86
CA TRP A 158 -2.02 20.37 5.83
C TRP A 158 -2.26 18.98 5.19
N GLU A 159 -3.14 18.87 4.17
CA GLU A 159 -3.36 17.64 3.41
C GLU A 159 -2.10 17.26 2.62
N TYR A 160 -1.44 18.26 2.06
CA TYR A 160 -0.18 18.06 1.35
C TYR A 160 0.90 17.48 2.28
N PHE A 161 1.07 18.06 3.47
CA PHE A 161 2.05 17.56 4.45
C PHE A 161 1.67 16.18 5.00
N ALA A 162 0.40 15.94 5.33
CA ALA A 162 -0.07 14.64 5.81
C ALA A 162 0.14 13.54 4.76
N THR A 163 -0.24 13.79 3.50
CA THR A 163 0.00 12.85 2.40
C THR A 163 1.48 12.66 2.14
N GLY A 164 2.26 13.73 2.16
CA GLY A 164 3.72 13.67 2.01
C GLY A 164 4.38 12.79 3.06
N ALA A 165 3.99 12.89 4.33
CA ALA A 165 4.49 12.02 5.39
C ALA A 165 4.17 10.55 5.15
N ILE A 166 2.94 10.23 4.72
CA ILE A 166 2.55 8.86 4.34
C ILE A 166 3.36 8.36 3.14
N CYS A 167 3.54 9.18 2.11
CA CYS A 167 4.36 8.83 0.94
C CYS A 167 5.81 8.56 1.34
N LEU A 168 6.41 9.41 2.18
CA LEU A 168 7.77 9.21 2.69
C LEU A 168 7.90 7.90 3.48
N LEU A 169 6.91 7.56 4.31
CA LEU A 169 6.90 6.30 5.03
C LEU A 169 6.85 5.08 4.08
N ILE A 170 6.01 5.15 3.04
CA ILE A 170 5.93 4.11 2.00
C ILE A 170 7.25 3.99 1.25
N LEU A 171 7.85 5.11 0.84
CA LEU A 171 9.15 5.15 0.16
C LEU A 171 10.26 4.59 1.06
N ALA A 172 10.28 4.93 2.35
CA ALA A 172 11.21 4.36 3.30
C ALA A 172 11.10 2.83 3.39
N LYS A 173 9.90 2.25 3.33
CA LYS A 173 9.72 0.78 3.27
C LYS A 173 10.22 0.15 1.96
N HIS A 174 10.53 0.96 0.95
CA HIS A 174 11.14 0.51 -0.31
C HIS A 174 12.67 0.60 -0.33
N TRP A 175 13.34 0.92 0.79
CA TRP A 175 14.78 1.11 0.83
C TRP A 175 15.58 -0.09 0.27
N ARG A 176 15.16 -1.33 0.58
CA ARG A 176 15.76 -2.56 0.00
C ARG A 176 15.56 -2.66 -1.51
N ASN A 177 14.42 -2.16 -2.02
CA ASN A 177 14.15 -2.14 -3.46
C ASN A 177 15.04 -1.13 -4.16
N PHE A 178 15.27 0.07 -3.59
CA PHE A 178 16.22 1.04 -4.13
C PHE A 178 17.60 0.39 -4.33
N GLY A 179 18.13 -0.29 -3.29
CA GLY A 179 19.40 -1.00 -3.39
C GLY A 179 19.42 -2.06 -4.50
N ARG A 180 18.34 -2.87 -4.63
CA ARG A 180 18.25 -3.87 -5.70
C ARG A 180 18.08 -3.26 -7.09
N ILE A 181 17.34 -2.16 -7.21
CA ILE A 181 17.17 -1.45 -8.49
C ILE A 181 18.53 -0.91 -8.98
N ILE A 182 19.31 -0.27 -8.10
CA ILE A 182 20.64 0.24 -8.42
C ILE A 182 21.57 -0.91 -8.89
N ARG A 183 21.52 -2.06 -8.21
CA ARG A 183 22.31 -3.25 -8.58
C ARG A 183 21.72 -4.06 -9.73
N ARG A 184 20.58 -3.64 -10.32
CA ARG A 184 19.85 -4.38 -11.37
C ARG A 184 19.33 -5.77 -10.93
N GLU A 185 19.16 -5.98 -9.63
CA GLU A 185 18.73 -7.23 -8.99
C GLU A 185 17.26 -7.23 -8.55
N GLU A 186 16.47 -6.19 -8.92
CA GLU A 186 15.09 -6.11 -8.49
C GLU A 186 14.24 -7.20 -9.15
N HIS A 187 13.45 -7.88 -8.32
CA HIS A 187 12.58 -8.99 -8.73
C HIS A 187 11.60 -8.60 -9.83
N ALA A 188 11.50 -9.40 -10.88
CA ALA A 188 10.46 -9.28 -11.89
C ALA A 188 9.06 -9.44 -11.26
N LEU A 189 8.04 -8.84 -11.86
CA LEU A 189 6.64 -8.95 -11.38
C LEU A 189 6.03 -10.30 -11.75
N SER A 190 6.29 -10.79 -12.96
CA SER A 190 5.92 -12.14 -13.38
C SER A 190 6.97 -13.14 -12.91
N ALA A 191 6.54 -14.29 -12.36
CA ALA A 191 7.37 -15.48 -12.46
C ALA A 191 7.58 -15.71 -13.97
N ASN A 192 8.81 -15.81 -14.42
CA ASN A 192 9.09 -16.22 -15.80
C ASN A 192 8.34 -17.51 -16.10
N PRO A 193 7.84 -17.67 -17.34
CA PRO A 193 7.22 -18.89 -17.78
C PRO A 193 8.13 -20.10 -17.61
#